data_d848c183c67e2a8d49490f3d9a8e8d74
#
_entry.id   d848c183c67e2a8d49490f3d9a8e8d74
#
_cell.length_a   1.000
_cell.length_b   1.000
_cell.length_c   1.000
_cell.angle_alpha   90.00
_cell.angle_beta   90.00
_cell.angle_gamma   90.00
#
_symmetry.space_group_name_H-M   'P 1'
#
loop_
_entity.id
_entity.type
_entity.pdbx_description
1 polymer ?
#
loop_
_entity_poly.entity_id
_entity_poly.type
_entity_poly.pdbx_seq_one_letter_code
_entity_poly.pdbx_strand_id
1 'polypeptide(L)'
;MRVRRSLEKVFGGFCLTLAIAALDLTLTAQPARAAVPSAKLTVAYTTVGAILTPVWIPLEKGIFQKYGLDVDMRLISTGPVVVSALIAGEIDIAAASGEPIVSGILGGADLTIVGFGTTTTPVSLFVIPSITQVEQLKGATVAVSRLTSSGAYILKVGLKRAGLEAIKDVTLIQAGGIPESFAALHAGRVQGAMLSPPTTYKAEALGFKRIWSGLGVEYPSLVFAVRKAFLRDSEGVALKFLQAMAEGIHIFNTDKEEALKVMAKYTKVTDRKILENSYADNSGVHSQTLEPTRSGIGNILETMAGTSPKVATAKPEDFIDPRLVKKLEESGFFKKLLGR
;
A
#
# COMPACT_ATOMS: atom_id res chain seq x y z
N MET A 1 -44.87 -35.82 73.25
CA MET A 1 -44.92 -35.44 74.68
C MET A 1 -44.71 -33.91 74.69
N ARG A 2 -45.77 -33.17 74.87
CA ARG A 2 -46.04 -32.21 75.92
C ARG A 2 -44.97 -31.16 76.07
N VAL A 3 -45.19 -29.81 76.06
CA VAL A 3 -46.30 -28.94 76.52
C VAL A 3 -45.86 -27.52 76.16
N ARG A 4 -46.54 -26.73 75.40
CA ARG A 4 -47.56 -25.73 75.75
C ARG A 4 -47.10 -24.57 76.70
N ARG A 5 -47.40 -23.34 76.17
CA ARG A 5 -47.85 -22.14 76.92
C ARG A 5 -46.70 -21.17 77.38
N SER A 6 -46.81 -19.90 77.44
CA SER A 6 -47.96 -18.95 77.32
C SER A 6 -47.39 -17.50 77.32
N LEU A 7 -48.03 -16.60 76.58
CA LEU A 7 -48.55 -15.29 77.02
C LEU A 7 -47.60 -14.32 77.77
N GLU A 8 -47.52 -13.16 77.54
CA GLU A 8 -48.24 -11.95 77.13
C GLU A 8 -47.50 -10.69 77.61
N LYS A 9 -47.63 -9.64 76.80
CA LYS A 9 -47.75 -8.23 77.15
C LYS A 9 -46.54 -7.49 77.81
N VAL A 10 -46.11 -6.39 77.25
CA VAL A 10 -46.48 -5.02 77.63
C VAL A 10 -45.84 -4.03 76.69
N PHE A 11 -46.65 -3.15 76.12
CA PHE A 11 -46.55 -1.79 75.63
C PHE A 11 -45.24 -1.07 75.85
N GLY A 12 -44.83 -0.37 74.81
CA GLY A 12 -43.90 0.75 74.86
C GLY A 12 -43.63 1.33 73.48
N GLY A 13 -44.42 2.32 73.07
CA GLY A 13 -44.27 2.98 71.77
C GLY A 13 -42.99 3.78 71.64
N PHE A 14 -42.41 3.74 70.51
CA PHE A 14 -41.55 4.80 70.01
C PHE A 14 -41.70 4.90 68.48
N CYS A 15 -42.38 5.98 68.07
CA CYS A 15 -42.41 6.41 66.68
C CYS A 15 -41.00 6.76 66.24
N LEU A 16 -40.45 6.00 65.34
CA LEU A 16 -39.25 6.42 64.58
C LEU A 16 -39.60 6.47 63.10
N THR A 17 -39.79 7.70 62.61
CA THR A 17 -40.01 8.05 61.24
C THR A 17 -38.80 7.63 60.38
N LEU A 18 -38.92 6.56 59.59
CA LEU A 18 -37.95 6.23 58.52
C LEU A 18 -38.25 7.16 57.33
N ALA A 19 -37.43 8.18 57.18
CA ALA A 19 -37.32 8.91 55.93
C ALA A 19 -36.64 8.03 54.88
N ILE A 20 -37.41 7.49 53.94
CA ILE A 20 -36.88 6.80 52.73
C ILE A 20 -36.36 7.90 51.79
N ALA A 21 -35.07 8.11 51.80
CA ALA A 21 -34.40 8.89 50.76
C ALA A 21 -34.43 8.10 49.44
N ALA A 22 -35.37 8.39 48.57
CA ALA A 22 -35.39 7.91 47.20
C ALA A 22 -34.21 8.56 46.48
N LEU A 23 -33.14 7.80 46.33
CA LEU A 23 -32.00 8.19 45.47
C LEU A 23 -32.44 7.97 44.03
N ASP A 24 -32.93 9.03 43.38
CA ASP A 24 -33.20 9.04 41.95
C ASP A 24 -31.88 8.82 41.19
N LEU A 25 -31.56 7.55 40.86
CA LEU A 25 -30.55 7.19 39.91
C LEU A 25 -31.08 7.53 38.51
N THR A 26 -30.98 8.80 38.11
CA THR A 26 -31.14 9.17 36.71
C THR A 26 -29.99 8.57 35.93
N LEU A 27 -30.17 7.35 35.43
CA LEU A 27 -29.35 6.80 34.37
C LEU A 27 -29.49 7.75 33.17
N THR A 28 -28.54 8.65 33.00
CA THR A 28 -28.38 9.38 31.74
C THR A 28 -27.99 8.36 30.70
N ALA A 29 -28.99 7.78 30.04
CA ALA A 29 -28.76 7.01 28.83
C ALA A 29 -28.10 7.97 27.82
N GLN A 30 -26.77 7.88 27.68
CA GLN A 30 -26.09 8.50 26.54
C GLN A 30 -26.78 7.97 25.28
N PRO A 31 -27.27 8.88 24.40
CA PRO A 31 -27.84 8.41 23.14
C PRO A 31 -26.77 7.58 22.44
N ALA A 32 -27.04 6.29 22.23
CA ALA A 32 -26.22 5.45 21.40
C ALA A 32 -26.06 6.18 20.08
N ARG A 33 -24.84 6.65 19.82
CA ARG A 33 -24.51 7.33 18.56
C ARG A 33 -24.80 6.32 17.46
N ALA A 34 -25.90 6.56 16.75
CA ALA A 34 -26.30 5.68 15.64
C ALA A 34 -25.07 5.48 14.77
N ALA A 35 -24.64 4.23 14.64
CA ALA A 35 -23.51 3.90 13.78
C ALA A 35 -23.85 4.37 12.37
N VAL A 36 -23.10 5.34 11.87
CA VAL A 36 -23.24 5.78 10.48
C VAL A 36 -23.02 4.53 9.63
N PRO A 37 -23.95 4.18 8.72
CA PRO A 37 -23.78 2.98 7.90
C PRO A 37 -22.43 3.07 7.17
N SER A 38 -21.54 2.12 7.44
CA SER A 38 -20.24 2.07 6.78
C SER A 38 -20.44 1.64 5.33
N ALA A 39 -19.82 2.39 4.41
CA ALA A 39 -19.82 1.99 3.00
C ALA A 39 -18.90 0.78 2.81
N LYS A 40 -19.45 -0.31 2.25
CA LYS A 40 -18.65 -1.49 1.88
C LYS A 40 -17.75 -1.16 0.70
N LEU A 41 -16.50 -1.58 0.78
CA LEU A 41 -15.49 -1.31 -0.24
C LEU A 41 -14.57 -2.51 -0.38
N THR A 42 -14.45 -3.04 -1.59
CA THR A 42 -13.50 -4.11 -1.91
C THR A 42 -12.24 -3.52 -2.54
N VAL A 43 -11.10 -3.71 -1.88
CA VAL A 43 -9.79 -3.20 -2.32
C VAL A 43 -8.86 -4.35 -2.63
N ALA A 44 -8.30 -4.39 -3.85
CA ALA A 44 -7.26 -5.36 -4.18
C ALA A 44 -5.87 -4.75 -4.10
N TYR A 45 -4.91 -5.56 -3.62
CA TYR A 45 -3.48 -5.26 -3.68
C TYR A 45 -2.71 -6.41 -4.36
N THR A 46 -1.53 -6.12 -4.96
CA THR A 46 -0.91 -7.05 -5.93
C THR A 46 0.32 -7.77 -5.44
N THR A 47 0.83 -7.44 -4.26
CA THR A 47 2.07 -8.04 -3.73
C THR A 47 2.06 -8.02 -2.21
N VAL A 48 2.93 -8.85 -1.63
CA VAL A 48 3.23 -8.82 -0.19
C VAL A 48 4.67 -8.37 -0.03
N GLY A 49 4.86 -7.13 0.42
CA GLY A 49 6.19 -6.53 0.60
C GLY A 49 6.13 -5.29 1.48
N ALA A 50 7.29 -4.86 1.98
CA ALA A 50 7.42 -3.74 2.92
C ALA A 50 6.79 -2.44 2.38
N ILE A 51 6.83 -2.23 1.07
CA ILE A 51 6.24 -1.06 0.40
C ILE A 51 4.71 -0.96 0.56
N LEU A 52 4.02 -2.08 0.82
CA LEU A 52 2.57 -2.13 1.03
C LEU A 52 2.15 -1.93 2.49
N THR A 53 3.10 -1.79 3.42
CA THR A 53 2.79 -1.61 4.84
C THR A 53 1.81 -0.46 5.10
N PRO A 54 1.93 0.73 4.48
CA PRO A 54 0.96 1.81 4.66
C PRO A 54 -0.46 1.49 4.19
N VAL A 55 -0.64 0.51 3.30
CA VAL A 55 -1.96 0.06 2.83
C VAL A 55 -2.65 -0.81 3.87
N TRP A 56 -1.89 -1.54 4.67
CA TRP A 56 -2.43 -2.41 5.74
C TRP A 56 -2.63 -1.69 7.06
N ILE A 57 -1.87 -0.61 7.34
CA ILE A 57 -2.01 0.18 8.57
C ILE A 57 -3.46 0.66 8.80
N PRO A 58 -4.18 1.23 7.82
CA PRO A 58 -5.56 1.65 8.01
C PRO A 58 -6.51 0.51 8.40
N LEU A 59 -6.27 -0.70 7.91
CA LEU A 59 -7.05 -1.88 8.28
C LEU A 59 -6.77 -2.27 9.74
N GLU A 60 -5.49 -2.36 10.12
CA GLU A 60 -5.07 -2.80 11.46
C GLU A 60 -5.43 -1.80 12.56
N LYS A 61 -5.45 -0.51 12.25
CA LYS A 61 -5.75 0.56 13.23
C LYS A 61 -7.20 1.04 13.20
N GLY A 62 -8.08 0.39 12.46
CA GLY A 62 -9.48 0.81 12.36
C GLY A 62 -9.68 2.20 11.71
N ILE A 63 -8.73 2.65 10.88
CA ILE A 63 -8.80 3.96 10.24
C ILE A 63 -9.89 3.97 9.16
N PHE A 64 -10.09 2.86 8.47
CA PHE A 64 -11.20 2.73 7.52
C PHE A 64 -12.54 2.94 8.21
N GLN A 65 -12.74 2.31 9.37
CA GLN A 65 -13.96 2.46 10.18
C GLN A 65 -14.13 3.90 10.69
N LYS A 66 -13.02 4.58 11.08
CA LYS A 66 -13.02 6.00 11.45
C LYS A 66 -13.59 6.89 10.33
N TYR A 67 -13.33 6.54 9.07
CA TYR A 67 -13.87 7.23 7.89
C TYR A 67 -15.22 6.67 7.42
N GLY A 68 -15.82 5.72 8.16
CA GLY A 68 -17.10 5.11 7.80
C GLY A 68 -17.00 4.17 6.61
N LEU A 69 -15.88 3.46 6.47
CA LEU A 69 -15.64 2.44 5.45
C LEU A 69 -15.53 1.05 6.10
N ASP A 70 -16.19 0.06 5.48
CA ASP A 70 -16.02 -1.36 5.76
C ASP A 70 -15.25 -1.99 4.59
N VAL A 71 -13.94 -2.20 4.80
CA VAL A 71 -13.01 -2.54 3.71
C VAL A 71 -12.64 -4.02 3.74
N ASP A 72 -12.93 -4.72 2.64
CA ASP A 72 -12.46 -6.06 2.33
C ASP A 72 -11.18 -5.96 1.47
N MET A 73 -10.02 -6.35 2.04
CA MET A 73 -8.72 -6.29 1.38
C MET A 73 -8.36 -7.64 0.78
N ARG A 74 -8.16 -7.69 -0.55
CA ARG A 74 -7.88 -8.93 -1.29
C ARG A 74 -6.51 -8.89 -1.96
N LEU A 75 -5.72 -9.96 -1.78
CA LEU A 75 -4.50 -10.16 -2.55
C LEU A 75 -4.86 -10.78 -3.92
N ILE A 76 -4.54 -10.06 -4.99
CA ILE A 76 -4.64 -10.55 -6.37
C ILE A 76 -3.27 -10.40 -7.03
N SER A 77 -2.49 -11.47 -7.08
CA SER A 77 -1.03 -11.44 -7.34
C SER A 77 -0.62 -10.98 -8.74
N THR A 78 -1.55 -10.77 -9.68
CA THR A 78 -1.21 -10.36 -11.04
C THR A 78 -1.94 -9.10 -11.48
N GLY A 79 -1.21 -8.14 -12.04
CA GLY A 79 -1.75 -6.87 -12.52
C GLY A 79 -2.89 -7.03 -13.54
N PRO A 80 -2.78 -7.85 -14.59
CA PRO A 80 -3.87 -8.08 -15.54
C PRO A 80 -5.17 -8.59 -14.88
N VAL A 81 -5.07 -9.49 -13.88
CA VAL A 81 -6.25 -10.01 -13.16
C VAL A 81 -6.88 -8.90 -12.31
N VAL A 82 -6.08 -8.06 -11.65
CA VAL A 82 -6.61 -6.88 -10.93
C VAL A 82 -7.37 -5.94 -11.87
N VAL A 83 -6.81 -5.67 -13.05
CA VAL A 83 -7.49 -4.83 -14.06
C VAL A 83 -8.81 -5.46 -14.50
N SER A 84 -8.83 -6.76 -14.78
CA SER A 84 -10.06 -7.48 -15.15
C SER A 84 -11.11 -7.45 -14.04
N ALA A 85 -10.72 -7.70 -12.78
CA ALA A 85 -11.59 -7.64 -11.62
C ALA A 85 -12.14 -6.22 -11.38
N LEU A 86 -11.32 -5.19 -11.62
CA LEU A 86 -11.75 -3.79 -11.53
C LEU A 86 -12.78 -3.45 -12.62
N ILE A 87 -12.56 -3.87 -13.87
CA ILE A 87 -13.49 -3.69 -14.99
C ILE A 87 -14.82 -4.43 -14.71
N ALA A 88 -14.76 -5.67 -14.23
CA ALA A 88 -15.94 -6.47 -13.90
C ALA A 88 -16.72 -5.95 -12.68
N GLY A 89 -16.14 -5.05 -11.87
CA GLY A 89 -16.78 -4.57 -10.64
C GLY A 89 -16.69 -5.52 -9.45
N GLU A 90 -15.83 -6.54 -9.53
CA GLU A 90 -15.55 -7.46 -8.43
C GLU A 90 -14.72 -6.81 -7.32
N ILE A 91 -13.97 -5.77 -7.67
CA ILE A 91 -13.28 -4.86 -6.76
C ILE A 91 -13.63 -3.40 -7.11
N ASP A 92 -13.57 -2.54 -6.12
CA ASP A 92 -13.87 -1.11 -6.27
C ASP A 92 -12.62 -0.29 -6.51
N ILE A 93 -11.54 -0.62 -5.77
CA ILE A 93 -10.26 0.07 -5.83
C ILE A 93 -9.12 -0.93 -6.01
N ALA A 94 -8.20 -0.62 -6.90
CA ALA A 94 -6.93 -1.31 -7.04
C ALA A 94 -5.81 -0.49 -6.37
N ALA A 95 -5.12 -1.10 -5.40
CA ALA A 95 -3.83 -0.63 -4.86
C ALA A 95 -2.72 -1.46 -5.54
N ALA A 96 -2.24 -1.00 -6.68
CA ALA A 96 -1.41 -1.79 -7.59
C ALA A 96 -0.27 -0.95 -8.20
N SER A 97 0.64 -1.61 -8.93
CA SER A 97 1.59 -0.89 -9.79
C SER A 97 0.85 -0.13 -10.90
N GLY A 98 1.36 1.03 -11.29
CA GLY A 98 0.72 1.87 -12.31
C GLY A 98 0.72 1.24 -13.70
N GLU A 99 1.72 0.42 -14.04
CA GLU A 99 1.88 -0.14 -15.39
C GLU A 99 0.69 -0.99 -15.87
N PRO A 100 0.17 -1.99 -15.11
CA PRO A 100 -1.00 -2.74 -15.57
C PRO A 100 -2.27 -1.87 -15.70
N ILE A 101 -2.41 -0.84 -14.85
CA ILE A 101 -3.55 0.09 -14.93
C ILE A 101 -3.45 0.92 -16.22
N VAL A 102 -2.26 1.51 -16.50
CA VAL A 102 -2.00 2.25 -17.74
C VAL A 102 -2.23 1.37 -18.97
N SER A 103 -1.74 0.11 -18.94
CA SER A 103 -1.98 -0.87 -20.00
C SER A 103 -3.47 -1.15 -20.23
N GLY A 104 -4.24 -1.31 -19.15
CA GLY A 104 -5.69 -1.50 -19.23
C GLY A 104 -6.41 -0.31 -19.87
N ILE A 105 -6.05 0.92 -19.49
CA ILE A 105 -6.62 2.15 -20.04
C ILE A 105 -6.27 2.28 -21.54
N LEU A 106 -5.02 2.02 -21.92
CA LEU A 106 -4.61 1.95 -23.33
C LEU A 106 -5.40 0.88 -24.12
N GLY A 107 -5.75 -0.23 -23.46
CA GLY A 107 -6.62 -1.27 -23.98
C GLY A 107 -8.08 -0.84 -24.13
N GLY A 108 -8.49 0.33 -23.62
CA GLY A 108 -9.85 0.86 -23.70
C GLY A 108 -10.68 0.67 -22.43
N ALA A 109 -10.07 0.24 -21.32
CA ALA A 109 -10.77 0.13 -20.04
C ALA A 109 -11.13 1.54 -19.49
N ASP A 110 -12.38 1.69 -19.01
CA ASP A 110 -12.89 2.95 -18.43
C ASP A 110 -12.43 3.09 -16.96
N LEU A 111 -11.11 3.18 -16.79
CA LEU A 111 -10.42 3.30 -15.51
C LEU A 111 -9.73 4.66 -15.38
N THR A 112 -9.39 5.03 -14.16
CA THR A 112 -8.54 6.19 -13.88
C THR A 112 -7.75 5.98 -12.59
N ILE A 113 -6.59 6.59 -12.50
CA ILE A 113 -5.76 6.64 -11.29
C ILE A 113 -6.13 7.90 -10.51
N VAL A 114 -6.54 7.74 -9.26
CA VAL A 114 -7.00 8.83 -8.40
C VAL A 114 -5.98 9.27 -7.36
N GLY A 115 -4.86 8.55 -7.24
CA GLY A 115 -3.78 8.91 -6.33
C GLY A 115 -2.56 8.01 -6.48
N PHE A 116 -1.41 8.53 -6.08
CA PHE A 116 -0.15 7.78 -5.98
C PHE A 116 0.18 7.48 -4.53
N GLY A 117 0.33 6.20 -4.19
CA GLY A 117 0.84 5.78 -2.88
C GLY A 117 2.36 5.93 -2.76
N THR A 118 3.08 5.87 -3.90
CA THR A 118 4.54 6.04 -3.95
C THR A 118 4.96 6.95 -5.09
N THR A 119 6.10 7.63 -4.91
CA THR A 119 6.75 8.46 -5.94
C THR A 119 8.00 7.80 -6.51
N THR A 120 8.56 6.81 -5.82
CA THR A 120 9.75 6.06 -6.21
C THR A 120 9.61 4.61 -5.72
N THR A 121 10.64 3.79 -5.96
CA THR A 121 10.61 2.38 -5.55
C THR A 121 11.98 1.93 -5.02
N PRO A 122 12.05 1.19 -3.90
CA PRO A 122 13.30 0.68 -3.33
C PRO A 122 13.78 -0.60 -4.04
N VAL A 123 13.56 -0.71 -5.33
CA VAL A 123 14.11 -1.80 -6.15
C VAL A 123 15.56 -1.50 -6.48
N SER A 124 16.43 -2.48 -6.33
CA SER A 124 17.87 -2.34 -6.54
C SER A 124 18.42 -3.47 -7.39
N LEU A 125 19.48 -3.19 -8.15
CA LEU A 125 20.22 -4.17 -8.92
C LEU A 125 21.27 -4.85 -8.04
N PHE A 126 21.10 -6.14 -7.87
CA PHE A 126 22.06 -7.02 -7.22
C PHE A 126 22.78 -7.87 -8.23
N VAL A 127 24.08 -8.07 -8.02
CA VAL A 127 24.95 -8.79 -8.96
C VAL A 127 25.87 -9.75 -8.22
N ILE A 128 26.43 -10.69 -8.97
CA ILE A 128 27.48 -11.60 -8.48
C ILE A 128 28.71 -10.82 -7.99
N PRO A 129 29.50 -11.34 -7.02
CA PRO A 129 30.60 -10.59 -6.38
C PRO A 129 31.68 -10.04 -7.32
N SER A 130 31.85 -10.65 -8.50
CA SER A 130 32.85 -10.22 -9.50
C SER A 130 32.46 -8.93 -10.24
N ILE A 131 31.18 -8.56 -10.23
CA ILE A 131 30.67 -7.31 -10.83
C ILE A 131 30.56 -6.26 -9.73
N THR A 132 31.07 -5.05 -9.98
CA THR A 132 31.11 -3.97 -8.99
C THR A 132 30.51 -2.64 -9.47
N GLN A 133 30.26 -2.54 -10.78
CA GLN A 133 29.71 -1.35 -11.42
C GLN A 133 28.82 -1.73 -12.61
N VAL A 134 27.89 -0.87 -12.98
CA VAL A 134 26.87 -1.14 -14.01
C VAL A 134 27.49 -1.36 -15.39
N GLU A 135 28.58 -0.71 -15.71
CA GLU A 135 29.30 -0.79 -16.99
C GLU A 135 29.81 -2.23 -17.28
N GLN A 136 30.08 -3.00 -16.24
CA GLN A 136 30.53 -4.41 -16.35
C GLN A 136 29.41 -5.39 -16.73
N LEU A 137 28.19 -4.91 -16.85
CA LEU A 137 27.05 -5.73 -17.26
C LEU A 137 27.00 -6.00 -18.77
N LYS A 138 27.90 -5.43 -19.57
CA LYS A 138 27.93 -5.69 -21.02
C LYS A 138 28.10 -7.18 -21.28
N GLY A 139 27.15 -7.76 -22.03
CA GLY A 139 27.09 -9.22 -22.28
C GLY A 139 26.47 -10.05 -21.15
N ALA A 140 26.11 -9.44 -20.02
CA ALA A 140 25.52 -10.14 -18.90
C ALA A 140 23.99 -10.35 -19.09
N THR A 141 23.46 -11.31 -18.31
CA THR A 141 22.02 -11.54 -18.19
C THR A 141 21.54 -11.06 -16.82
N VAL A 142 20.45 -10.28 -16.81
CA VAL A 142 19.83 -9.74 -15.59
C VAL A 142 18.36 -10.18 -15.51
N ALA A 143 17.98 -10.74 -14.36
CA ALA A 143 16.60 -11.13 -14.08
C ALA A 143 15.77 -9.94 -13.61
N VAL A 144 14.57 -9.80 -14.16
CA VAL A 144 13.52 -8.87 -13.72
C VAL A 144 12.24 -9.66 -13.46
N SER A 145 11.33 -9.13 -12.62
CA SER A 145 10.05 -9.81 -12.40
C SER A 145 9.21 -9.90 -13.68
N ARG A 146 9.08 -8.79 -14.40
CA ARG A 146 8.51 -8.67 -15.75
C ARG A 146 9.24 -7.60 -16.53
N LEU A 147 9.23 -7.69 -17.86
CA LEU A 147 9.91 -6.72 -18.74
C LEU A 147 9.26 -5.31 -18.69
N THR A 148 8.01 -5.23 -18.25
CA THR A 148 7.26 -3.97 -18.05
C THR A 148 7.18 -3.54 -16.58
N SER A 149 7.89 -4.22 -15.64
CA SER A 149 7.88 -3.88 -14.22
C SER A 149 8.71 -2.63 -13.90
N SER A 150 8.42 -2.02 -12.73
CA SER A 150 9.26 -0.95 -12.18
C SER A 150 10.74 -1.33 -12.10
N GLY A 151 11.05 -2.59 -11.74
CA GLY A 151 12.41 -3.09 -11.71
C GLY A 151 13.09 -3.05 -13.09
N ALA A 152 12.37 -3.44 -14.15
CA ALA A 152 12.90 -3.36 -15.51
C ALA A 152 13.12 -1.90 -15.95
N TYR A 153 12.23 -0.98 -15.57
CA TYR A 153 12.43 0.45 -15.84
C TYR A 153 13.66 0.99 -15.12
N ILE A 154 13.76 0.76 -13.80
CA ILE A 154 14.90 1.20 -13.01
C ILE A 154 16.22 0.66 -13.56
N LEU A 155 16.24 -0.62 -13.97
CA LEU A 155 17.41 -1.21 -14.64
C LEU A 155 17.76 -0.47 -15.94
N LYS A 156 16.77 -0.22 -16.81
CA LYS A 156 16.99 0.50 -18.09
C LYS A 156 17.55 1.91 -17.83
N VAL A 157 17.05 2.63 -16.82
CA VAL A 157 17.59 3.93 -16.41
C VAL A 157 19.05 3.81 -15.96
N GLY A 158 19.37 2.81 -15.15
CA GLY A 158 20.73 2.55 -14.69
C GLY A 158 21.69 2.23 -15.86
N LEU A 159 21.27 1.33 -16.75
CA LEU A 159 22.04 0.95 -17.95
C LEU A 159 22.29 2.18 -18.85
N LYS A 160 21.25 2.96 -19.14
CA LYS A 160 21.38 4.18 -19.97
C LYS A 160 22.36 5.18 -19.36
N ARG A 161 22.36 5.39 -18.03
CA ARG A 161 23.35 6.25 -17.35
C ARG A 161 24.78 5.73 -17.45
N ALA A 162 24.94 4.41 -17.53
CA ALA A 162 26.24 3.72 -17.72
C ALA A 162 26.63 3.57 -19.21
N GLY A 163 25.88 4.19 -20.16
CA GLY A 163 26.14 4.09 -21.58
C GLY A 163 25.81 2.74 -22.22
N LEU A 164 24.99 1.91 -21.55
CA LEU A 164 24.55 0.60 -22.03
C LEU A 164 23.09 0.64 -22.48
N GLU A 165 22.77 -0.16 -23.48
CA GLU A 165 21.41 -0.36 -23.98
C GLU A 165 20.85 -1.70 -23.49
N ALA A 166 19.67 -1.64 -22.82
CA ALA A 166 18.93 -2.83 -22.47
C ALA A 166 18.55 -3.64 -23.73
N ILE A 167 18.61 -4.98 -23.65
CA ILE A 167 18.35 -5.93 -24.72
C ILE A 167 19.53 -6.06 -25.71
N LYS A 168 20.19 -4.98 -26.05
CA LYS A 168 21.33 -4.99 -26.97
C LYS A 168 22.64 -5.35 -26.26
N ASP A 169 22.97 -4.61 -25.20
CA ASP A 169 24.20 -4.81 -24.43
C ASP A 169 24.03 -5.73 -23.23
N VAL A 170 22.80 -5.80 -22.67
CA VAL A 170 22.45 -6.59 -21.48
C VAL A 170 21.17 -7.37 -21.75
N THR A 171 21.24 -8.70 -21.60
CA THR A 171 20.06 -9.55 -21.76
C THR A 171 19.16 -9.45 -20.53
N LEU A 172 17.89 -9.09 -20.73
CA LEU A 172 16.88 -9.09 -19.67
C LEU A 172 16.02 -10.35 -19.77
N ILE A 173 15.90 -11.10 -18.67
CA ILE A 173 15.00 -12.25 -18.59
C ILE A 173 13.88 -12.00 -17.59
N GLN A 174 12.67 -12.43 -17.95
CA GLN A 174 11.51 -12.38 -17.07
C GLN A 174 11.49 -13.60 -16.16
N ALA A 175 11.66 -13.42 -14.84
CA ALA A 175 11.70 -14.50 -13.87
C ALA A 175 10.34 -14.83 -13.22
N GLY A 176 9.36 -13.91 -13.30
CA GLY A 176 8.03 -14.09 -12.73
C GLY A 176 7.77 -13.25 -11.46
N GLY A 177 8.75 -13.14 -10.56
CA GLY A 177 8.66 -12.36 -9.33
C GLY A 177 10.02 -12.02 -8.74
N ILE A 178 10.04 -11.33 -7.61
CA ILE A 178 11.27 -11.01 -6.86
C ILE A 178 11.93 -12.28 -6.28
N PRO A 179 11.18 -13.21 -5.65
CA PRO A 179 11.77 -14.46 -5.17
C PRO A 179 12.42 -15.29 -6.30
N GLU A 180 11.77 -15.38 -7.46
CA GLU A 180 12.25 -16.13 -8.63
C GLU A 180 13.48 -15.45 -9.26
N SER A 181 13.50 -14.09 -9.30
CA SER A 181 14.68 -13.33 -9.74
C SER A 181 15.88 -13.58 -8.82
N PHE A 182 15.65 -13.60 -7.51
CA PHE A 182 16.68 -13.94 -6.54
C PHE A 182 17.15 -15.39 -6.66
N ALA A 183 16.24 -16.34 -6.84
CA ALA A 183 16.57 -17.73 -7.03
C ALA A 183 17.43 -17.96 -8.30
N ALA A 184 17.14 -17.24 -9.38
CA ALA A 184 17.95 -17.28 -10.60
C ALA A 184 19.36 -16.73 -10.37
N LEU A 185 19.50 -15.62 -9.63
CA LEU A 185 20.79 -15.03 -9.25
C LEU A 185 21.58 -15.98 -8.33
N HIS A 186 20.94 -16.50 -7.30
CA HIS A 186 21.58 -17.41 -6.33
C HIS A 186 22.05 -18.72 -6.96
N ALA A 187 21.29 -19.23 -7.93
CA ALA A 187 21.66 -20.43 -8.69
C ALA A 187 22.72 -20.17 -9.79
N GLY A 188 23.23 -18.94 -9.93
CA GLY A 188 24.21 -18.58 -10.95
C GLY A 188 23.69 -18.60 -12.39
N ARG A 189 22.36 -18.64 -12.59
CA ARG A 189 21.73 -18.64 -13.92
C ARG A 189 21.79 -17.27 -14.58
N VAL A 190 21.92 -16.20 -13.79
CA VAL A 190 22.06 -14.82 -14.23
C VAL A 190 23.17 -14.12 -13.44
N GLN A 191 23.76 -13.09 -14.01
CA GLN A 191 24.81 -12.29 -13.37
C GLN A 191 24.24 -11.17 -12.50
N GLY A 192 22.97 -10.80 -12.71
CA GLY A 192 22.28 -9.78 -11.92
C GLY A 192 20.79 -10.06 -11.77
N ALA A 193 20.17 -9.45 -10.76
CA ALA A 193 18.73 -9.47 -10.55
C ALA A 193 18.23 -8.15 -9.94
N MET A 194 17.06 -7.71 -10.37
CA MET A 194 16.36 -6.60 -9.72
C MET A 194 15.57 -7.12 -8.53
N LEU A 195 15.95 -6.67 -7.33
CA LEU A 195 15.41 -7.13 -6.06
C LEU A 195 14.85 -5.96 -5.24
N SER A 196 13.90 -6.27 -4.34
CA SER A 196 13.34 -5.31 -3.37
C SER A 196 13.36 -5.89 -1.95
N PRO A 197 13.31 -5.04 -0.91
CA PRO A 197 13.18 -5.50 0.47
C PRO A 197 11.95 -6.40 0.68
N PRO A 198 12.05 -7.46 1.49
CA PRO A 198 13.21 -7.86 2.31
C PRO A 198 14.23 -8.75 1.58
N THR A 199 14.04 -9.10 0.30
CA THR A 199 14.91 -10.03 -0.44
C THR A 199 16.31 -9.45 -0.65
N THR A 200 16.46 -8.13 -0.74
CA THR A 200 17.75 -7.43 -0.84
C THR A 200 18.69 -7.83 0.29
N TYR A 201 18.21 -7.93 1.53
CA TYR A 201 19.04 -8.29 2.69
C TYR A 201 19.47 -9.74 2.71
N LYS A 202 18.65 -10.64 2.13
CA LYS A 202 19.04 -12.04 1.92
C LYS A 202 20.17 -12.13 0.89
N ALA A 203 20.08 -11.33 -0.18
CA ALA A 203 21.12 -11.28 -1.20
C ALA A 203 22.44 -10.72 -0.62
N GLU A 204 22.39 -9.64 0.16
CA GLU A 204 23.56 -9.07 0.84
C GLU A 204 24.22 -10.07 1.80
N ALA A 205 23.43 -10.79 2.60
CA ALA A 205 23.92 -11.81 3.54
C ALA A 205 24.64 -12.97 2.82
N LEU A 206 24.33 -13.22 1.56
CA LEU A 206 24.98 -14.23 0.72
C LEU A 206 26.13 -13.67 -0.14
N GLY A 207 26.50 -12.39 0.06
CA GLY A 207 27.65 -11.76 -0.59
C GLY A 207 27.36 -11.16 -1.97
N PHE A 208 26.12 -11.14 -2.44
CA PHE A 208 25.76 -10.40 -3.64
C PHE A 208 25.87 -8.90 -3.41
N LYS A 209 26.25 -8.14 -4.43
CA LYS A 209 26.52 -6.70 -4.33
C LYS A 209 25.37 -5.87 -4.91
N ARG A 210 24.92 -4.84 -4.18
CA ARG A 210 24.04 -3.80 -4.68
C ARG A 210 24.87 -2.78 -5.43
N ILE A 211 24.66 -2.63 -6.72
CA ILE A 211 25.44 -1.69 -7.56
C ILE A 211 24.57 -0.56 -8.16
N TRP A 212 23.24 -0.64 -8.08
CA TRP A 212 22.33 0.38 -8.53
C TRP A 212 21.07 0.38 -7.68
N SER A 213 20.45 1.56 -7.47
CA SER A 213 19.21 1.71 -6.70
C SER A 213 18.19 2.53 -7.47
N GLY A 214 16.92 2.15 -7.36
CA GLY A 214 15.78 2.89 -7.88
C GLY A 214 15.36 4.08 -7.02
N LEU A 215 15.92 4.22 -5.80
CA LEU A 215 15.65 5.39 -4.96
C LEU A 215 16.09 6.66 -5.71
N GLY A 216 15.21 7.67 -5.77
CA GLY A 216 15.45 8.90 -6.54
C GLY A 216 15.16 8.79 -8.05
N VAL A 217 14.72 7.64 -8.54
CA VAL A 217 14.12 7.51 -9.88
C VAL A 217 12.61 7.55 -9.72
N GLU A 218 11.97 8.54 -10.28
CA GLU A 218 10.51 8.67 -10.18
C GLU A 218 9.83 7.52 -10.94
N TYR A 219 9.04 6.74 -10.19
CA TYR A 219 8.21 5.67 -10.72
C TYR A 219 7.10 5.31 -9.73
N PRO A 220 5.82 5.53 -10.07
CA PRO A 220 4.70 5.23 -9.18
C PRO A 220 4.45 3.71 -9.14
N SER A 221 5.15 3.02 -8.25
CA SER A 221 5.03 1.57 -8.06
C SER A 221 3.81 1.16 -7.23
N LEU A 222 3.14 2.12 -6.60
CA LEU A 222 1.85 1.95 -5.94
C LEU A 222 0.94 3.11 -6.35
N VAL A 223 -0.15 2.80 -7.06
CA VAL A 223 -1.21 3.74 -7.40
C VAL A 223 -2.56 3.23 -6.89
N PHE A 224 -3.50 4.16 -6.71
CA PHE A 224 -4.90 3.86 -6.42
C PHE A 224 -5.73 4.14 -7.67
N ALA A 225 -6.33 3.08 -8.21
CA ALA A 225 -7.11 3.16 -9.44
C ALA A 225 -8.55 2.66 -9.23
N VAL A 226 -9.47 3.26 -9.95
CA VAL A 226 -10.91 3.00 -9.88
C VAL A 226 -11.53 2.97 -11.27
N ARG A 227 -12.75 2.40 -11.40
CA ARG A 227 -13.60 2.66 -12.57
C ARG A 227 -14.06 4.11 -12.55
N LYS A 228 -14.11 4.78 -13.70
CA LYS A 228 -14.68 6.13 -13.81
C LYS A 228 -16.15 6.17 -13.39
N ALA A 229 -16.92 5.10 -13.64
CA ALA A 229 -18.29 4.96 -13.14
C ALA A 229 -18.35 4.97 -11.60
N PHE A 230 -17.51 4.17 -10.92
CA PHE A 230 -17.42 4.17 -9.45
C PHE A 230 -17.08 5.58 -8.92
N LEU A 231 -16.17 6.29 -9.58
CA LEU A 231 -15.80 7.64 -9.16
C LEU A 231 -16.97 8.63 -9.29
N ARG A 232 -17.81 8.52 -10.34
CA ARG A 232 -19.01 9.34 -10.48
C ARG A 232 -20.07 9.04 -9.41
N ASP A 233 -20.30 7.76 -9.13
CA ASP A 233 -21.42 7.30 -8.31
C ASP A 233 -21.07 7.27 -6.81
N SER A 234 -19.81 7.18 -6.47
CA SER A 234 -19.28 6.97 -5.10
C SER A 234 -18.07 7.84 -4.78
N GLU A 235 -18.01 9.07 -5.31
CA GLU A 235 -16.88 10.00 -5.12
C GLU A 235 -16.50 10.17 -3.64
N GLY A 236 -17.51 10.33 -2.75
CA GLY A 236 -17.30 10.48 -1.32
C GLY A 236 -16.65 9.26 -0.68
N VAL A 237 -16.92 8.05 -1.19
CA VAL A 237 -16.28 6.80 -0.72
C VAL A 237 -14.82 6.76 -1.15
N ALA A 238 -14.53 7.10 -2.41
CA ALA A 238 -13.18 7.18 -2.93
C ALA A 238 -12.34 8.25 -2.19
N LEU A 239 -12.92 9.40 -1.86
CA LEU A 239 -12.28 10.46 -1.09
C LEU A 239 -11.91 9.98 0.33
N LYS A 240 -12.84 9.32 1.04
CA LYS A 240 -12.60 8.75 2.36
C LYS A 240 -11.52 7.67 2.34
N PHE A 241 -11.47 6.86 1.29
CA PHE A 241 -10.40 5.89 1.10
C PHE A 241 -9.03 6.59 0.98
N LEU A 242 -8.91 7.64 0.17
CA LEU A 242 -7.66 8.41 0.05
C LEU A 242 -7.27 9.09 1.37
N GLN A 243 -8.24 9.57 2.16
CA GLN A 243 -7.97 10.09 3.52
C GLN A 243 -7.35 9.00 4.41
N ALA A 244 -7.93 7.79 4.39
CA ALA A 244 -7.42 6.67 5.17
C ALA A 244 -6.00 6.26 4.69
N MET A 245 -5.75 6.25 3.39
CA MET A 245 -4.43 5.95 2.83
C MET A 245 -3.38 6.99 3.23
N ALA A 246 -3.71 8.28 3.17
CA ALA A 246 -2.81 9.35 3.60
C ALA A 246 -2.46 9.23 5.09
N GLU A 247 -3.45 8.91 5.93
CA GLU A 247 -3.22 8.69 7.37
C GLU A 247 -2.36 7.43 7.61
N GLY A 248 -2.58 6.35 6.86
CA GLY A 248 -1.75 5.15 6.91
C GLY A 248 -0.29 5.42 6.53
N ILE A 249 -0.06 6.22 5.49
CA ILE A 249 1.29 6.67 5.09
C ILE A 249 1.91 7.57 6.16
N HIS A 250 1.14 8.48 6.74
CA HIS A 250 1.62 9.34 7.83
C HIS A 250 2.07 8.51 9.03
N ILE A 251 1.26 7.53 9.46
CA ILE A 251 1.61 6.63 10.57
C ILE A 251 2.86 5.81 10.22
N PHE A 252 2.95 5.27 9.01
CA PHE A 252 4.16 4.57 8.57
C PHE A 252 5.42 5.42 8.75
N ASN A 253 5.36 6.71 8.43
CA ASN A 253 6.51 7.62 8.51
C ASN A 253 6.80 8.13 9.92
N THR A 254 5.82 8.14 10.84
CA THR A 254 5.94 8.77 12.18
C THR A 254 5.92 7.78 13.34
N ASP A 255 5.39 6.56 13.14
CA ASP A 255 5.32 5.49 14.14
C ASP A 255 6.03 4.23 13.63
N LYS A 256 7.36 4.22 13.78
CA LYS A 256 8.21 3.09 13.35
C LYS A 256 7.76 1.76 13.94
N GLU A 257 7.43 1.72 15.23
CA GLU A 257 7.09 0.46 15.91
C GLU A 257 5.78 -0.14 15.36
N GLU A 258 4.77 0.69 15.12
CA GLU A 258 3.55 0.23 14.49
C GLU A 258 3.80 -0.22 13.04
N ALA A 259 4.61 0.53 12.29
CA ALA A 259 4.99 0.13 10.93
C ALA A 259 5.68 -1.24 10.91
N LEU A 260 6.65 -1.49 11.82
CA LEU A 260 7.35 -2.78 11.93
C LEU A 260 6.41 -3.91 12.32
N LYS A 261 5.50 -3.67 13.26
CA LYS A 261 4.49 -4.65 13.70
C LYS A 261 3.57 -5.08 12.56
N VAL A 262 3.03 -4.11 11.82
CA VAL A 262 2.16 -4.38 10.67
C VAL A 262 2.95 -5.07 9.55
N MET A 263 4.16 -4.59 9.24
CA MET A 263 5.05 -5.22 8.25
C MET A 263 5.31 -6.68 8.58
N ALA A 264 5.71 -6.99 9.82
CA ALA A 264 5.94 -8.36 10.29
C ALA A 264 4.73 -9.27 10.12
N LYS A 265 3.53 -8.76 10.49
CA LYS A 265 2.27 -9.49 10.38
C LYS A 265 1.99 -9.95 8.94
N TYR A 266 2.16 -9.07 7.96
CA TYR A 266 1.81 -9.36 6.57
C TYR A 266 2.94 -10.03 5.80
N THR A 267 4.19 -9.61 5.98
CA THR A 267 5.34 -10.20 5.27
C THR A 267 5.83 -11.52 5.86
N LYS A 268 5.38 -11.87 7.08
CA LYS A 268 5.83 -13.05 7.85
C LYS A 268 7.33 -13.03 8.15
N VAL A 269 7.96 -11.86 8.08
CA VAL A 269 9.34 -11.65 8.50
C VAL A 269 9.37 -11.48 10.02
N THR A 270 10.19 -12.28 10.71
CA THR A 270 10.34 -12.23 12.18
C THR A 270 11.66 -11.61 12.64
N ASP A 271 12.65 -11.55 11.75
CA ASP A 271 13.94 -10.93 12.04
C ASP A 271 13.79 -9.40 12.13
N ARG A 272 14.00 -8.87 13.34
CA ARG A 272 13.84 -7.44 13.64
C ARG A 272 14.77 -6.58 12.79
N LYS A 273 16.00 -7.01 12.56
CA LYS A 273 16.98 -6.23 11.79
C LYS A 273 16.55 -6.12 10.32
N ILE A 274 16.02 -7.22 9.76
CA ILE A 274 15.47 -7.23 8.39
C ILE A 274 14.26 -6.29 8.29
N LEU A 275 13.39 -6.31 9.30
CA LEU A 275 12.22 -5.40 9.34
C LEU A 275 12.66 -3.93 9.43
N GLU A 276 13.60 -3.59 10.31
CA GLU A 276 14.11 -2.22 10.48
C GLU A 276 14.80 -1.69 9.22
N ASN A 277 15.60 -2.51 8.59
CA ASN A 277 16.23 -2.17 7.32
C ASN A 277 15.19 -1.99 6.21
N SER A 278 14.21 -2.91 6.13
CA SER A 278 13.11 -2.80 5.16
C SER A 278 12.28 -1.54 5.38
N TYR A 279 12.06 -1.15 6.63
CA TYR A 279 11.42 0.12 6.97
C TYR A 279 12.25 1.30 6.48
N ALA A 280 13.56 1.31 6.76
CA ALA A 280 14.46 2.38 6.35
C ALA A 280 14.51 2.55 4.82
N ASP A 281 14.58 1.46 4.06
CA ASP A 281 14.56 1.50 2.59
C ASP A 281 13.22 2.00 2.02
N ASN A 282 12.13 1.88 2.76
CA ASN A 282 10.81 2.37 2.35
C ASN A 282 10.46 3.74 2.98
N SER A 283 11.30 4.27 3.87
CA SER A 283 11.13 5.61 4.42
C SER A 283 11.35 6.66 3.33
N GLY A 284 10.41 7.57 3.16
CA GLY A 284 10.46 8.61 2.11
C GLY A 284 10.08 8.15 0.70
N VAL A 285 9.73 6.87 0.50
CA VAL A 285 9.26 6.33 -0.78
C VAL A 285 7.79 6.70 -1.03
N HIS A 286 6.99 6.77 0.04
CA HIS A 286 5.56 7.00 -0.03
C HIS A 286 5.21 8.47 -0.21
N SER A 287 4.21 8.73 -1.06
CA SER A 287 3.68 10.07 -1.29
C SER A 287 2.86 10.55 -0.10
N GLN A 288 3.26 11.65 0.52
CA GLN A 288 2.54 12.23 1.66
C GLN A 288 1.22 12.92 1.27
N THR A 289 1.10 13.35 0.02
CA THR A 289 -0.05 14.07 -0.52
C THR A 289 -0.87 13.24 -1.51
N LEU A 290 -0.41 12.03 -1.84
CA LEU A 290 -1.03 11.14 -2.82
C LEU A 290 -1.10 11.73 -4.24
N GLU A 291 -0.42 12.85 -4.52
CA GLU A 291 -0.54 13.55 -5.79
C GLU A 291 -0.08 12.69 -6.97
N PRO A 292 -0.93 12.48 -8.00
CA PRO A 292 -0.54 11.78 -9.21
C PRO A 292 0.23 12.74 -10.15
N THR A 293 1.49 12.41 -10.43
CA THR A 293 2.36 13.23 -11.26
C THR A 293 2.32 12.82 -12.72
N ARG A 294 2.44 13.80 -13.63
CA ARG A 294 2.54 13.57 -15.07
C ARG A 294 3.84 12.86 -15.43
N SER A 295 4.94 13.24 -14.80
CA SER A 295 6.25 12.61 -14.98
C SER A 295 6.24 11.13 -14.60
N GLY A 296 5.59 10.77 -13.48
CA GLY A 296 5.45 9.37 -13.08
C GLY A 296 4.71 8.53 -14.11
N ILE A 297 3.60 9.03 -14.68
CA ILE A 297 2.90 8.33 -15.79
C ILE A 297 3.77 8.34 -17.06
N GLY A 298 4.46 9.44 -17.37
CA GLY A 298 5.39 9.50 -18.50
C GLY A 298 6.46 8.42 -18.43
N ASN A 299 7.01 8.18 -17.25
CA ASN A 299 7.99 7.12 -17.01
C ASN A 299 7.40 5.71 -17.17
N ILE A 300 6.12 5.50 -16.82
CA ILE A 300 5.42 4.24 -17.14
C ILE A 300 5.27 4.09 -18.64
N LEU A 301 4.82 5.13 -19.35
CA LEU A 301 4.68 5.09 -20.80
C LEU A 301 6.02 4.84 -21.50
N GLU A 302 7.13 5.39 -21.00
CA GLU A 302 8.48 5.11 -21.52
C GLU A 302 8.84 3.60 -21.40
N THR A 303 8.48 2.94 -20.29
CA THR A 303 8.70 1.48 -20.17
C THR A 303 7.91 0.67 -21.18
N MET A 304 6.77 1.19 -21.60
CA MET A 304 5.86 0.55 -22.55
C MET A 304 6.16 0.93 -24.01
N ALA A 305 7.14 1.81 -24.24
CA ALA A 305 7.52 2.23 -25.60
C ALA A 305 7.75 1.02 -26.52
N GLY A 306 7.16 1.05 -27.71
CA GLY A 306 7.24 -0.05 -28.67
C GLY A 306 6.28 -1.23 -28.43
N THR A 307 5.56 -1.27 -27.29
CA THR A 307 4.60 -2.36 -27.02
C THR A 307 3.24 -2.17 -27.74
N SER A 308 2.88 -0.91 -28.03
CA SER A 308 1.65 -0.56 -28.77
C SER A 308 1.79 0.82 -29.41
N PRO A 309 1.24 1.04 -30.63
CA PRO A 309 1.19 2.36 -31.25
C PRO A 309 0.48 3.43 -30.38
N LYS A 310 -0.51 3.02 -29.58
CA LYS A 310 -1.23 3.93 -28.66
C LYS A 310 -0.34 4.57 -27.62
N VAL A 311 0.75 3.92 -27.21
CA VAL A 311 1.71 4.46 -26.24
C VAL A 311 2.39 5.72 -26.76
N ALA A 312 2.72 5.77 -28.07
CA ALA A 312 3.41 6.89 -28.67
C ALA A 312 2.57 8.19 -28.71
N THR A 313 1.25 8.07 -28.67
CA THR A 313 0.30 9.21 -28.75
C THR A 313 -0.38 9.51 -27.39
N ALA A 314 -0.19 8.64 -26.39
CA ALA A 314 -0.80 8.78 -25.07
C ALA A 314 -0.22 9.98 -24.30
N LYS A 315 -1.09 10.72 -23.63
CA LYS A 315 -0.71 11.81 -22.76
C LYS A 315 -0.86 11.39 -21.29
N PRO A 316 0.04 11.73 -20.38
CA PRO A 316 -0.08 11.36 -18.97
C PRO A 316 -1.42 11.72 -18.33
N GLU A 317 -2.05 12.80 -18.76
CA GLU A 317 -3.33 13.27 -18.28
C GLU A 317 -4.51 12.31 -18.58
N ASP A 318 -4.37 11.47 -19.59
CA ASP A 318 -5.42 10.51 -19.98
C ASP A 318 -5.62 9.41 -18.93
N PHE A 319 -4.67 9.22 -18.02
CA PHE A 319 -4.60 8.12 -17.05
C PHE A 319 -4.94 8.53 -15.63
N ILE A 320 -4.93 9.83 -15.31
CA ILE A 320 -5.04 10.35 -13.94
C ILE A 320 -6.25 11.26 -13.77
N ASP A 321 -6.86 11.19 -12.58
CA ASP A 321 -7.87 12.15 -12.15
C ASP A 321 -7.45 12.76 -10.80
N PRO A 322 -6.85 13.96 -10.79
CA PRO A 322 -6.31 14.56 -9.58
C PRO A 322 -7.38 15.25 -8.70
N ARG A 323 -8.67 15.26 -9.12
CA ARG A 323 -9.73 16.03 -8.44
C ARG A 323 -9.89 15.69 -6.97
N LEU A 324 -9.79 14.40 -6.59
CA LEU A 324 -9.93 13.98 -5.20
C LEU A 324 -8.78 14.48 -4.34
N VAL A 325 -7.56 14.38 -4.83
CA VAL A 325 -6.36 14.88 -4.13
C VAL A 325 -6.42 16.38 -3.98
N LYS A 326 -6.83 17.13 -5.02
CA LYS A 326 -7.04 18.58 -4.93
C LYS A 326 -8.10 18.95 -3.89
N LYS A 327 -9.23 18.22 -3.82
CA LYS A 327 -10.25 18.43 -2.78
C LYS A 327 -9.68 18.22 -1.37
N LEU A 328 -8.81 17.22 -1.17
CA LEU A 328 -8.15 17.00 0.12
C LEU A 328 -7.21 18.16 0.47
N GLU A 329 -6.46 18.67 -0.49
CA GLU A 329 -5.56 19.81 -0.30
C GLU A 329 -6.34 21.09 0.02
N GLU A 330 -7.33 21.43 -0.79
CA GLU A 330 -8.20 22.62 -0.62
C GLU A 330 -8.96 22.60 0.72
N SER A 331 -9.34 21.41 1.22
CA SER A 331 -9.97 21.26 2.54
C SER A 331 -9.01 21.45 3.71
N GLY A 332 -7.71 21.62 3.47
CA GLY A 332 -6.68 21.69 4.49
C GLY A 332 -6.37 20.34 5.15
N PHE A 333 -6.86 19.23 4.60
CA PHE A 333 -6.68 17.90 5.18
C PHE A 333 -5.19 17.54 5.34
N PHE A 334 -4.39 17.70 4.31
CA PHE A 334 -2.94 17.39 4.38
C PHE A 334 -2.21 18.34 5.33
N LYS A 335 -2.57 19.64 5.35
CA LYS A 335 -2.00 20.60 6.30
C LYS A 335 -2.23 20.15 7.74
N LYS A 336 -3.45 19.74 8.06
CA LYS A 336 -3.81 19.25 9.40
C LYS A 336 -3.11 17.92 9.72
N LEU A 337 -3.07 17.00 8.77
CA LEU A 337 -2.46 15.66 8.95
C LEU A 337 -0.96 15.75 9.18
N LEU A 338 -0.27 16.61 8.43
CA LEU A 338 1.19 16.71 8.43
C LEU A 338 1.72 17.77 9.42
N GLY A 339 0.83 18.47 10.15
CA GLY A 339 1.23 19.49 11.14
C GLY A 339 1.87 20.73 10.52
N ARG A 340 1.47 21.11 9.31
CA ARG A 340 2.05 22.24 8.54
C ARG A 340 1.09 23.43 8.50
#